data_8c4bbda21f83ae15d3ff895064fc935a
#
_entry.id   8c4bbda21f83ae15d3ff895064fc935a
#
_cell.length_a   1.000
_cell.length_b   1.000
_cell.length_c   1.000
_cell.angle_alpha   90.00
_cell.angle_beta   90.00
_cell.angle_gamma   90.00
#
_symmetry.space_group_name_H-M   'P 1'
#
loop_
_entity.id
_entity.type
_entity.pdbx_description
1 polymer ?
#
loop_
_entity_poly.entity_id
_entity_poly.type
_entity_poly.pdbx_seq_one_letter_code
_entity_poly.pdbx_strand_id
1 'polypeptide(L)' 'MIHTFEVTGMTCSHCERAITQALQQLDPQAKVQIDRAHNQVEVQSQQAREALAQTIAQEGYNVTARVAP' A
#
# COMPACT_ATOMS: atom_id res chain seq x y z
N MET A 1 12.88 3.91 3.00
CA MET A 1 12.80 3.91 1.53
C MET A 1 11.34 4.02 1.11
N ILE A 2 11.11 4.65 -0.02
CA ILE A 2 9.76 4.83 -0.53
C ILE A 2 9.46 3.73 -1.54
N HIS A 3 8.34 3.04 -1.34
CA HIS A 3 7.87 2.01 -2.25
C HIS A 3 6.54 2.46 -2.84
N THR A 4 6.42 2.36 -4.15
CA THR A 4 5.20 2.72 -4.85
C THR A 4 4.58 1.47 -5.45
N PHE A 5 3.29 1.29 -5.20
CA PHE A 5 2.53 0.15 -5.71
C PHE A 5 1.35 0.65 -6.52
N GLU A 6 1.01 -0.11 -7.56
CA GLU A 6 -0.25 0.08 -8.24
C GLU A 6 -1.26 -0.87 -7.62
N VAL A 7 -2.32 -0.31 -7.04
CA VAL A 7 -3.34 -1.08 -6.33
C VAL A 7 -4.69 -0.77 -6.93
N THR A 8 -5.38 -1.79 -7.40
CA THR A 8 -6.73 -1.65 -7.96
C THR A 8 -7.75 -2.20 -6.98
N GLY A 9 -9.00 -1.75 -7.12
CA GLY A 9 -10.07 -2.17 -6.23
C GLY A 9 -10.33 -1.21 -5.09
N MET A 10 -9.59 -0.12 -5.00
CA MET A 10 -9.82 0.92 -3.99
C MET A 10 -10.96 1.82 -4.46
N THR A 11 -12.17 1.54 -4.00
CA THR A 11 -13.34 2.23 -4.49
C THR A 11 -13.89 3.29 -3.53
N CYS A 12 -13.37 3.37 -2.31
CA CYS A 12 -13.89 4.32 -1.32
C CYS A 12 -12.83 4.61 -0.26
N SER A 13 -13.14 5.57 0.59
CA SER A 13 -12.22 5.97 1.66
C SER A 13 -11.97 4.87 2.69
N HIS A 14 -12.90 3.93 2.83
CA HIS A 14 -12.68 2.79 3.73
C HIS A 14 -11.53 1.93 3.25
N CYS A 15 -11.37 1.82 1.95
CA CYS A 15 -10.25 1.06 1.37
C CYS A 15 -8.92 1.69 1.73
N GLU A 16 -8.83 3.02 1.62
CA GLU A 16 -7.62 3.73 2.01
C GLU A 16 -7.28 3.48 3.47
N ARG A 17 -8.28 3.56 4.33
CA ARG A 17 -8.09 3.39 5.77
C ARG A 17 -7.65 1.97 6.09
N ALA A 18 -8.27 0.97 5.45
CA ALA A 18 -7.93 -0.42 5.69
C ALA A 18 -6.49 -0.71 5.30
N ILE A 19 -6.07 -0.22 4.13
CA ILE A 19 -4.69 -0.40 3.67
C ILE A 19 -3.73 0.30 4.61
N THR A 20 -4.03 1.53 4.98
CA THR A 20 -3.16 2.30 5.87
C THR A 20 -2.99 1.60 7.21
N GLN A 21 -4.09 1.12 7.80
CA GLN A 21 -4.02 0.42 9.07
C GLN A 21 -3.23 -0.86 8.98
N ALA A 22 -3.45 -1.63 7.91
CA ALA A 22 -2.73 -2.88 7.73
C ALA A 22 -1.22 -2.65 7.61
N LEU A 23 -0.83 -1.65 6.85
CA LEU A 23 0.58 -1.31 6.70
C LEU A 23 1.20 -0.80 7.99
N GLN A 24 0.44 -0.03 8.76
CA GLN A 24 0.94 0.49 10.03
C GLN A 24 1.01 -0.60 11.11
N GLN A 25 0.22 -1.66 10.99
CA GLN A 25 0.38 -2.81 11.87
C GLN A 25 1.66 -3.58 11.56
N LEU A 26 2.03 -3.63 10.30
CA LEU A 26 3.29 -4.25 9.90
C LEU A 26 4.48 -3.41 10.32
N ASP A 27 4.37 -2.09 10.16
CA ASP A 27 5.41 -1.13 10.50
C ASP A 27 4.76 0.12 11.07
N PRO A 28 4.77 0.29 12.41
CA PRO A 28 4.13 1.45 13.03
C PRO A 28 4.70 2.80 12.59
N GLN A 29 5.91 2.80 12.06
CA GLN A 29 6.54 4.04 11.61
C GLN A 29 6.34 4.29 10.12
N ALA A 30 5.63 3.41 9.43
CA ALA A 30 5.41 3.57 8.01
C ALA A 30 4.54 4.78 7.73
N LYS A 31 4.91 5.52 6.70
CA LYS A 31 4.11 6.62 6.18
C LYS A 31 3.46 6.15 4.89
N VAL A 32 2.14 6.27 4.84
CA VAL A 32 1.34 5.77 3.73
C VAL A 32 0.60 6.92 3.08
N GLN A 33 0.73 7.04 1.77
CA GLN A 33 -0.04 7.97 0.98
C GLN A 33 -0.76 7.21 -0.12
N ILE A 34 -2.04 7.45 -0.25
CA ILE A 34 -2.87 6.74 -1.21
C ILE A 34 -3.48 7.74 -2.18
N ASP A 35 -3.33 7.46 -3.48
CA ASP A 35 -3.93 8.25 -4.54
C ASP A 35 -4.88 7.34 -5.31
N ARG A 36 -6.17 7.37 -4.93
CA ARG A 36 -7.16 6.52 -5.55
C ARG A 36 -7.40 6.89 -7.02
N ALA A 37 -7.23 8.16 -7.36
CA ALA A 37 -7.45 8.60 -8.73
C ALA A 37 -6.46 7.94 -9.69
N HIS A 38 -5.28 7.61 -9.21
CA HIS A 38 -4.24 6.99 -10.02
C HIS A 38 -3.94 5.55 -9.60
N ASN A 39 -4.74 4.99 -8.69
CA ASN A 39 -4.56 3.63 -8.17
C ASN A 39 -3.17 3.41 -7.61
N GLN A 40 -2.63 4.39 -6.91
CA GLN A 40 -1.28 4.32 -6.37
C GLN A 40 -1.29 4.33 -4.86
N VAL A 41 -0.43 3.50 -4.28
CA VAL A 41 -0.13 3.50 -2.85
C VAL A 41 1.36 3.69 -2.69
N GLU A 42 1.73 4.73 -1.97
CA GLU A 42 3.12 5.05 -1.69
C GLU A 42 3.38 4.84 -0.22
N VAL A 43 4.36 3.99 0.08
CA VAL A 43 4.68 3.62 1.46
C VAL A 43 6.13 3.94 1.73
N GLN A 44 6.37 4.74 2.74
CA GLN A 44 7.72 5.01 3.23
C GLN A 44 7.97 4.11 4.44
N SER A 45 8.79 3.08 4.26
CA SER A 45 9.00 2.06 5.28
C SER A 45 10.33 1.36 5.04
N GLN A 46 10.88 0.78 6.10
CA GLN A 46 12.08 -0.06 6.02
C GLN A 46 11.75 -1.53 5.79
N GLN A 47 10.48 -1.88 5.77
CA GLN A 47 10.06 -3.25 5.51
C GLN A 47 10.32 -3.62 4.06
N ALA A 48 10.48 -4.92 3.83
CA ALA A 48 10.69 -5.42 2.48
C ALA A 48 9.48 -5.09 1.59
N ARG A 49 9.77 -4.76 0.33
CA ARG A 49 8.72 -4.45 -0.64
C ARG A 49 7.67 -5.56 -0.74
N GLU A 50 8.13 -6.80 -0.74
CA GLU A 50 7.23 -7.95 -0.82
C GLU A 50 6.32 -8.05 0.37
N ALA A 51 6.81 -7.74 1.57
CA ALA A 51 5.99 -7.76 2.77
C ALA A 51 4.89 -6.72 2.69
N LEU A 52 5.21 -5.53 2.20
CA LEU A 52 4.24 -4.47 2.03
C LEU A 52 3.17 -4.85 0.99
N ALA A 53 3.61 -5.42 -0.13
CA ALA A 53 2.71 -5.83 -1.18
C ALA A 53 1.77 -6.94 -0.71
N GLN A 54 2.29 -7.92 0.02
CA GLN A 54 1.46 -8.99 0.57
C GLN A 54 0.44 -8.47 1.57
N THR A 55 0.84 -7.50 2.38
CA THR A 55 -0.06 -6.91 3.36
C THR A 55 -1.24 -6.25 2.66
N ILE A 56 -0.99 -5.52 1.60
CA ILE A 56 -2.06 -4.88 0.83
C ILE A 56 -2.94 -5.95 0.16
N ALA A 57 -2.32 -6.97 -0.42
CA ALA A 57 -3.06 -8.03 -1.10
C ALA A 57 -3.97 -8.80 -0.14
N GLN A 58 -3.54 -9.00 1.10
CA GLN A 58 -4.33 -9.69 2.11
C GLN A 58 -5.60 -8.93 2.47
N GLU A 59 -5.64 -7.64 2.22
CA GLU A 59 -6.85 -6.85 2.42
C GLU A 59 -7.86 -7.01 1.28
N GLY A 60 -7.54 -7.80 0.27
CA GLY A 60 -8.47 -8.08 -0.82
C GLY A 60 -8.29 -7.22 -2.06
N TYR A 61 -7.17 -6.52 -2.17
CA TYR A 61 -6.91 -5.65 -3.30
C TYR A 61 -5.90 -6.27 -4.25
N ASN A 62 -5.99 -5.89 -5.52
CA ASN A 62 -5.01 -6.33 -6.52
C ASN A 62 -3.81 -5.39 -6.49
N VAL A 63 -2.67 -5.95 -6.19
CA VAL A 63 -1.41 -5.20 -6.12
C VAL A 63 -0.54 -5.61 -7.29
N THR A 64 -0.16 -4.62 -8.08
CA THR A 64 0.88 -4.81 -9.07
C THR A 64 2.16 -4.24 -8.49
N ALA A 65 3.12 -5.11 -8.24
CA ALA A 65 4.40 -4.69 -7.68
C ALA A 65 5.18 -3.99 -8.79
N ARG A 66 4.89 -2.73 -9.00
CA ARG A 66 5.68 -1.94 -9.93
C ARG A 66 6.93 -1.48 -9.24
N VAL A 67 8.03 -1.81 -9.86
CA VAL A 67 9.28 -1.21 -9.46
C VAL A 67 9.33 0.15 -10.14
N ALA A 68 9.11 1.19 -9.36
CA ALA A 68 9.46 2.51 -9.85
C ALA A 68 10.98 2.56 -9.93
N PRO A 69 11.52 2.89 -11.06
CA PRO A 69 12.97 3.03 -11.14
C PRO A 69 13.48 4.11 -10.21
#